data_53b58468f4f1cadfdf373b09968bd9ba
#
_entry.id   53b58468f4f1cadfdf373b09968bd9ba
#
_cell.length_a   1.000
_cell.length_b   1.000
_cell.length_c   1.000
_cell.angle_alpha   90.00
_cell.angle_beta   90.00
_cell.angle_gamma   90.00
#
_symmetry.space_group_name_H-M   'P 1'
#
loop_
_entity.id
_entity.type
_entity.pdbx_description
1 polymer ?
#
loop_
_entity_poly.entity_id
_entity_poly.type
_entity_poly.pdbx_seq_one_letter_code
_entity_poly.pdbx_strand_id
1 'polypeptide(L)'
;MAFEGLTEKLSNAFKKLRGKGRLSEADVKESMREIRLALLEADVNYKVVKDFIKKTTERCVGTDVLESLTPAQMIVKIVNEELTALMGSENQKLKIASQPPTVVMLVGLQGAGKTTNGAKLAGLFKKQNKNPLLAACDIYRPAAIKQLQVVGEQLGIPVFEMGQTNPVDIARAAVAHAVRHGNDMVFLDTAGRLHVDEALMDELKAIKEAVKPDEILLVVDAMTGQDAVSAAKTFDEYLDITGVMLSKLDGDARGGAALSIKAVTGKPIKFIGTGEKLDQIEPFHPGRMASRILGMGDMLTLIEKAEAAFDAKKAAELEQKLKSNKFTLSDFYDQLSQLKNMGSLDEIAAMMPGMNAGALKGAQVDEKAMGRTAAIIQSMTPYERENPSVLNSSRKRRIALGAGVKVEDINKLLKQFDMMNQMMKQFSGPGASRKMKRMGKLGGMGGLGGFPGM
;
A
#
# COMPACT_ATOMS: atom_id res chain seq x y z
N MET A 1 9.79 -5.33 -2.82
CA MET A 1 8.40 -5.31 -2.30
C MET A 1 8.39 -5.63 -0.81
N ALA A 2 7.39 -5.10 -0.07
CA ALA A 2 7.26 -5.42 1.34
C ALA A 2 7.19 -6.94 1.57
N PHE A 3 7.95 -7.42 2.55
CA PHE A 3 7.98 -8.83 2.99
C PHE A 3 8.45 -9.88 1.97
N GLU A 4 8.99 -9.50 0.81
CA GLU A 4 9.32 -10.44 -0.28
C GLU A 4 10.20 -11.62 0.20
N GLY A 5 11.25 -11.34 0.98
CA GLY A 5 12.14 -12.36 1.52
C GLY A 5 11.46 -13.32 2.49
N LEU A 6 10.59 -12.80 3.37
CA LEU A 6 9.82 -13.62 4.32
C LEU A 6 8.76 -14.46 3.59
N THR A 7 8.04 -13.83 2.65
CA THR A 7 6.99 -14.49 1.86
C THR A 7 7.53 -15.68 1.09
N GLU A 8 8.68 -15.55 0.43
CA GLU A 8 9.31 -16.62 -0.32
C GLU A 8 9.65 -17.81 0.57
N LYS A 9 10.26 -17.58 1.74
CA LYS A 9 10.64 -18.62 2.68
C LYS A 9 9.43 -19.35 3.27
N LEU A 10 8.40 -18.62 3.69
CA LEU A 10 7.18 -19.20 4.20
C LEU A 10 6.43 -19.99 3.11
N SER A 11 6.34 -19.47 1.90
CA SER A 11 5.75 -20.18 0.76
C SER A 11 6.45 -21.51 0.48
N ASN A 12 7.79 -21.54 0.58
CA ASN A 12 8.57 -22.77 0.39
C ASN A 12 8.32 -23.79 1.50
N ALA A 13 8.21 -23.37 2.76
CA ALA A 13 7.84 -24.23 3.89
C ALA A 13 6.45 -24.85 3.68
N PHE A 14 5.47 -24.08 3.23
CA PHE A 14 4.11 -24.56 2.97
C PHE A 14 3.99 -25.45 1.72
N LYS A 15 4.81 -25.23 0.68
CA LYS A 15 4.83 -26.11 -0.50
C LYS A 15 5.19 -27.57 -0.13
N LYS A 16 6.11 -27.75 0.82
CA LYS A 16 6.51 -29.10 1.30
C LYS A 16 5.36 -29.81 2.01
N LEU A 17 4.51 -29.07 2.74
CA LEU A 17 3.32 -29.62 3.39
C LEU A 17 2.23 -30.03 2.39
N ARG A 18 1.98 -29.19 1.35
CA ARG A 18 0.94 -29.44 0.34
C ARG A 18 1.16 -30.71 -0.48
N GLY A 19 2.41 -31.16 -0.62
CA GLY A 19 2.75 -32.38 -1.35
C GLY A 19 2.46 -33.69 -0.60
N LYS A 20 2.11 -33.64 0.69
CA LYS A 20 1.85 -34.79 1.54
C LYS A 20 0.34 -34.95 1.76
N GLY A 21 -0.23 -36.07 1.35
CA GLY A 21 -1.68 -36.36 1.49
C GLY A 21 -2.15 -36.53 2.93
N ARG A 22 -1.26 -37.03 3.81
CA ARG A 22 -1.45 -37.10 5.27
C ARG A 22 -0.25 -36.47 5.94
N LEU A 23 -0.47 -35.75 7.02
CA LEU A 23 0.58 -35.09 7.80
C LEU A 23 0.71 -35.77 9.15
N SER A 24 1.96 -36.06 9.54
CA SER A 24 2.31 -36.53 10.89
C SER A 24 2.69 -35.32 11.77
N GLU A 25 2.69 -35.55 13.09
CA GLU A 25 3.20 -34.55 14.05
C GLU A 25 4.66 -34.13 13.75
N ALA A 26 5.48 -35.08 13.26
CA ALA A 26 6.86 -34.82 12.87
C ALA A 26 6.93 -33.85 11.67
N ASP A 27 6.06 -33.99 10.68
CA ASP A 27 5.99 -33.07 9.51
C ASP A 27 5.61 -31.69 9.93
N VAL A 28 4.68 -31.53 10.86
CA VAL A 28 4.29 -30.23 11.42
C VAL A 28 5.45 -29.60 12.16
N LYS A 29 6.14 -30.34 13.04
CA LYS A 29 7.29 -29.83 13.79
C LYS A 29 8.44 -29.41 12.88
N GLU A 30 8.72 -30.16 11.81
CA GLU A 30 9.72 -29.78 10.80
C GLU A 30 9.36 -28.47 10.11
N SER A 31 8.11 -28.32 9.66
CA SER A 31 7.65 -27.09 9.01
C SER A 31 7.65 -25.89 9.96
N MET A 32 7.28 -26.09 11.22
CA MET A 32 7.37 -25.04 12.23
C MET A 32 8.82 -24.61 12.50
N ARG A 33 9.78 -25.55 12.39
CA ARG A 33 11.21 -25.21 12.46
C ARG A 33 11.65 -24.33 11.29
N GLU A 34 11.19 -24.61 10.07
CA GLU A 34 11.49 -23.79 8.90
C GLU A 34 10.86 -22.39 9.04
N ILE A 35 9.59 -22.30 9.48
CA ILE A 35 8.90 -21.03 9.75
C ILE A 35 9.65 -20.25 10.83
N ARG A 36 10.13 -20.91 11.89
CA ARG A 36 10.95 -20.26 12.93
C ARG A 36 12.20 -19.63 12.36
N LEU A 37 12.92 -20.36 11.51
CA LEU A 37 14.14 -19.85 10.87
C LEU A 37 13.82 -18.66 9.96
N ALA A 38 12.76 -18.75 9.15
CA ALA A 38 12.32 -17.66 8.28
C ALA A 38 12.00 -16.38 9.06
N LEU A 39 11.29 -16.49 10.20
CA LEU A 39 10.96 -15.35 11.05
C LEU A 39 12.20 -14.75 11.73
N LEU A 40 13.16 -15.56 12.17
CA LEU A 40 14.43 -15.08 12.74
C LEU A 40 15.29 -14.37 11.72
N GLU A 41 15.40 -14.92 10.50
CA GLU A 41 16.11 -14.29 9.38
C GLU A 41 15.40 -13.00 8.89
N ALA A 42 14.10 -12.90 9.09
CA ALA A 42 13.32 -11.70 8.87
C ALA A 42 13.48 -10.66 9.99
N ASP A 43 14.40 -10.87 10.92
CA ASP A 43 14.67 -9.96 12.04
C ASP A 43 13.46 -9.76 12.98
N VAL A 44 12.63 -10.81 13.16
CA VAL A 44 11.55 -10.80 14.16
C VAL A 44 12.15 -11.04 15.54
N ASN A 45 11.65 -10.36 16.57
CA ASN A 45 12.12 -10.50 17.93
C ASN A 45 12.10 -11.95 18.42
N TYR A 46 13.21 -12.42 18.98
CA TYR A 46 13.38 -13.82 19.38
C TYR A 46 12.29 -14.34 20.33
N LYS A 47 11.90 -13.54 21.32
CA LYS A 47 10.86 -13.92 22.28
C LYS A 47 9.51 -14.07 21.58
N VAL A 48 9.21 -13.13 20.69
CA VAL A 48 7.99 -13.15 19.87
C VAL A 48 7.95 -14.40 18.99
N VAL A 49 9.06 -14.72 18.30
CA VAL A 49 9.15 -15.94 17.48
C VAL A 49 8.95 -17.20 18.32
N LYS A 50 9.57 -17.29 19.51
CA LYS A 50 9.46 -18.45 20.40
C LYS A 50 8.00 -18.68 20.81
N ASP A 51 7.32 -17.63 21.25
CA ASP A 51 5.94 -17.71 21.74
C ASP A 51 4.97 -18.02 20.57
N PHE A 52 5.17 -17.40 19.41
CA PHE A 52 4.42 -17.67 18.19
C PHE A 52 4.54 -19.13 17.75
N ILE A 53 5.77 -19.65 17.63
CA ILE A 53 6.00 -21.04 17.19
C ILE A 53 5.40 -22.04 18.19
N LYS A 54 5.54 -21.80 19.50
CA LYS A 54 4.95 -22.66 20.53
C LYS A 54 3.43 -22.73 20.34
N LYS A 55 2.76 -21.60 20.34
CA LYS A 55 1.30 -21.50 20.24
C LYS A 55 0.77 -22.06 18.92
N THR A 56 1.43 -21.76 17.81
CA THR A 56 1.04 -22.25 16.48
C THR A 56 1.23 -23.77 16.39
N THR A 57 2.34 -24.32 16.93
CA THR A 57 2.58 -25.77 16.93
C THR A 57 1.52 -26.52 17.74
N GLU A 58 1.19 -26.03 18.94
CA GLU A 58 0.15 -26.63 19.80
C GLU A 58 -1.20 -26.71 19.06
N ARG A 59 -1.58 -25.66 18.32
CA ARG A 59 -2.81 -25.66 17.50
C ARG A 59 -2.73 -26.59 16.29
N CYS A 60 -1.57 -26.70 15.63
CA CYS A 60 -1.41 -27.48 14.41
C CYS A 60 -1.28 -28.99 14.66
N VAL A 61 -0.88 -29.44 15.87
CA VAL A 61 -0.72 -30.84 16.23
C VAL A 61 -2.03 -31.46 16.73
N GLY A 62 -3.10 -30.68 16.89
CA GLY A 62 -4.42 -31.21 17.29
C GLY A 62 -4.95 -32.24 16.31
N THR A 63 -5.64 -33.29 16.87
CA THR A 63 -6.23 -34.38 16.09
C THR A 63 -7.14 -33.89 14.98
N ASP A 64 -7.93 -32.86 15.22
CA ASP A 64 -8.85 -32.28 14.27
C ASP A 64 -8.14 -31.72 12.99
N VAL A 65 -6.88 -31.31 13.13
CA VAL A 65 -6.07 -30.82 12.02
C VAL A 65 -5.44 -31.98 11.25
N LEU A 66 -4.82 -32.93 11.97
CA LEU A 66 -4.10 -34.05 11.36
C LEU A 66 -5.03 -35.02 10.64
N GLU A 67 -6.25 -35.21 11.15
CA GLU A 67 -7.27 -36.11 10.60
C GLU A 67 -8.16 -35.41 9.53
N SER A 68 -7.97 -34.11 9.29
CA SER A 68 -8.76 -33.38 8.31
C SER A 68 -8.44 -33.86 6.88
N LEU A 69 -9.40 -33.70 5.96
CA LEU A 69 -9.22 -33.98 4.52
C LEU A 69 -8.20 -33.05 3.87
N THR A 70 -7.91 -31.87 4.47
CA THR A 70 -6.99 -30.85 3.97
C THR A 70 -6.05 -30.31 5.06
N PRO A 71 -5.19 -31.17 5.69
CA PRO A 71 -4.40 -30.76 6.84
C PRO A 71 -3.45 -29.58 6.53
N ALA A 72 -2.83 -29.58 5.36
CA ALA A 72 -1.93 -28.50 4.95
C ALA A 72 -2.64 -27.14 4.85
N GLN A 73 -3.89 -27.10 4.38
CA GLN A 73 -4.67 -25.86 4.32
C GLN A 73 -5.08 -25.39 5.72
N MET A 74 -5.42 -26.32 6.62
CA MET A 74 -5.72 -26.00 8.02
C MET A 74 -4.51 -25.36 8.72
N ILE A 75 -3.30 -25.90 8.50
CA ILE A 75 -2.06 -25.35 9.06
C ILE A 75 -1.81 -23.93 8.53
N VAL A 76 -1.95 -23.70 7.23
CA VAL A 76 -1.81 -22.35 6.64
C VAL A 76 -2.82 -21.36 7.24
N LYS A 77 -4.07 -21.81 7.45
CA LYS A 77 -5.12 -21.01 8.09
C LYS A 77 -4.73 -20.65 9.53
N ILE A 78 -4.28 -21.63 10.33
CA ILE A 78 -3.84 -21.41 11.72
C ILE A 78 -2.67 -20.42 11.76
N VAL A 79 -1.67 -20.57 10.89
CA VAL A 79 -0.53 -19.65 10.81
C VAL A 79 -1.00 -18.22 10.44
N ASN A 80 -1.95 -18.09 9.52
CA ASN A 80 -2.52 -16.79 9.15
C ASN A 80 -3.26 -16.12 10.33
N GLU A 81 -4.04 -16.89 11.08
CA GLU A 81 -4.74 -16.40 12.27
C GLU A 81 -3.77 -15.94 13.36
N GLU A 82 -2.73 -16.74 13.62
CA GLU A 82 -1.71 -16.41 14.63
C GLU A 82 -0.84 -15.21 14.22
N LEU A 83 -0.49 -15.07 12.93
CA LEU A 83 0.19 -13.86 12.41
C LEU A 83 -0.70 -12.62 12.54
N THR A 84 -1.98 -12.76 12.22
CA THR A 84 -2.96 -11.68 12.36
C THR A 84 -3.08 -11.24 13.82
N ALA A 85 -3.21 -12.20 14.76
CA ALA A 85 -3.29 -11.93 16.19
C ALA A 85 -2.01 -11.28 16.72
N LEU A 86 -0.84 -11.71 16.23
CA LEU A 86 0.46 -11.13 16.59
C LEU A 86 0.55 -9.64 16.23
N MET A 87 0.01 -9.25 15.08
CA MET A 87 0.01 -7.86 14.59
C MET A 87 -1.13 -7.01 15.15
N GLY A 88 -2.12 -7.61 15.85
CA GLY A 88 -3.15 -6.83 16.54
C GLY A 88 -4.61 -7.16 16.21
N SER A 89 -4.87 -8.23 15.48
CA SER A 89 -6.19 -8.77 15.09
C SER A 89 -7.00 -7.84 14.19
N GLU A 90 -7.22 -6.58 14.59
CA GLU A 90 -8.06 -5.61 13.88
C GLU A 90 -7.34 -4.27 13.67
N ASN A 91 -7.80 -3.52 12.67
CA ASN A 91 -7.33 -2.16 12.44
C ASN A 91 -7.77 -1.24 13.59
N GLN A 92 -6.81 -0.49 14.13
CA GLN A 92 -7.05 0.50 15.18
C GLN A 92 -7.02 1.91 14.58
N LYS A 93 -8.20 2.54 14.56
CA LYS A 93 -8.38 3.91 14.04
C LYS A 93 -7.79 4.95 14.99
N LEU A 94 -7.57 6.18 14.50
CA LEU A 94 -7.28 7.33 15.36
C LEU A 94 -8.48 7.64 16.22
N LYS A 95 -8.20 7.99 17.47
CA LYS A 95 -9.21 8.54 18.38
C LYS A 95 -9.48 9.99 17.98
N ILE A 96 -10.68 10.25 17.54
CA ILE A 96 -11.13 11.61 17.21
C ILE A 96 -11.67 12.26 18.46
N ALA A 97 -11.23 13.48 18.75
CA ALA A 97 -11.72 14.26 19.90
C ALA A 97 -13.23 14.53 19.77
N SER A 98 -13.92 14.54 20.89
CA SER A 98 -15.34 14.91 20.94
C SER A 98 -15.57 16.39 20.63
N GLN A 99 -14.58 17.22 20.93
CA GLN A 99 -14.56 18.64 20.59
C GLN A 99 -13.32 18.94 19.75
N PRO A 100 -13.47 19.54 18.55
CA PRO A 100 -12.34 19.88 17.71
C PRO A 100 -11.49 21.00 18.32
N PRO A 101 -10.20 21.03 18.01
CA PRO A 101 -9.50 20.11 17.10
C PRO A 101 -9.02 18.82 17.78
N THR A 102 -8.98 17.73 17.02
CA THR A 102 -8.20 16.54 17.39
C THR A 102 -6.72 16.83 17.27
N VAL A 103 -5.96 16.68 18.33
CA VAL A 103 -4.52 16.94 18.34
C VAL A 103 -3.75 15.64 18.18
N VAL A 104 -2.98 15.53 17.12
CA VAL A 104 -2.12 14.37 16.79
C VAL A 104 -0.66 14.81 16.89
N MET A 105 0.07 14.25 17.83
CA MET A 105 1.49 14.52 18.03
C MET A 105 2.33 13.43 17.37
N LEU A 106 3.20 13.79 16.42
CA LEU A 106 4.10 12.88 15.72
C LEU A 106 5.45 12.87 16.40
N VAL A 107 5.88 11.70 16.88
CA VAL A 107 7.15 11.52 17.59
C VAL A 107 8.01 10.45 16.89
N GLY A 108 9.32 10.41 17.15
CA GLY A 108 10.23 9.41 16.58
C GLY A 108 11.61 9.96 16.26
N LEU A 109 12.52 9.09 15.90
CA LEU A 109 13.91 9.43 15.59
C LEU A 109 14.04 10.26 14.31
N GLN A 110 15.19 10.89 14.14
CA GLN A 110 15.55 11.60 12.91
C GLN A 110 15.59 10.63 11.73
N GLY A 111 15.06 11.04 10.58
CA GLY A 111 15.02 10.19 9.38
C GLY A 111 13.90 9.14 9.36
N ALA A 112 13.15 8.97 10.46
CA ALA A 112 12.01 8.05 10.49
C ALA A 112 10.82 8.47 9.60
N GLY A 113 10.84 9.70 9.05
CA GLY A 113 9.82 10.17 8.11
C GLY A 113 8.64 10.87 8.76
N LYS A 114 8.77 11.46 9.96
CA LYS A 114 7.69 12.17 10.66
C LYS A 114 7.02 13.23 9.79
N THR A 115 7.76 14.19 9.31
CA THR A 115 7.28 15.30 8.47
C THR A 115 6.48 14.81 7.27
N THR A 116 7.05 13.89 6.49
CA THR A 116 6.42 13.38 5.27
C THR A 116 5.17 12.55 5.60
N ASN A 117 5.26 11.63 6.56
CA ASN A 117 4.13 10.76 6.87
C ASN A 117 3.04 11.48 7.66
N GLY A 118 3.40 12.47 8.47
CA GLY A 118 2.42 13.35 9.11
C GLY A 118 1.61 14.15 8.10
N ALA A 119 2.28 14.69 7.07
CA ALA A 119 1.59 15.38 5.99
C ALA A 119 0.73 14.44 5.13
N LYS A 120 1.22 13.21 4.83
CA LYS A 120 0.40 12.17 4.16
C LYS A 120 -0.85 11.83 4.96
N LEU A 121 -0.70 11.68 6.27
CA LEU A 121 -1.81 11.39 7.17
C LEU A 121 -2.83 12.53 7.19
N ALA A 122 -2.38 13.78 7.26
CA ALA A 122 -3.24 14.94 7.14
C ALA A 122 -3.96 14.97 5.78
N GLY A 123 -3.26 14.64 4.68
CA GLY A 123 -3.84 14.51 3.34
C GLY A 123 -4.91 13.41 3.26
N LEU A 124 -4.70 12.27 3.93
CA LEU A 124 -5.69 11.21 4.03
C LEU A 124 -6.98 11.69 4.72
N PHE A 125 -6.86 12.42 5.84
CA PHE A 125 -8.01 12.97 6.55
C PHE A 125 -8.70 14.10 5.78
N LYS A 126 -7.94 14.91 5.04
CA LYS A 126 -8.52 15.91 4.13
C LYS A 126 -9.42 15.26 3.06
N LYS A 127 -9.01 14.13 2.50
CA LYS A 127 -9.86 13.35 1.57
C LYS A 127 -11.14 12.81 2.23
N GLN A 128 -11.14 12.68 3.56
CA GLN A 128 -12.31 12.29 4.36
C GLN A 128 -13.13 13.51 4.84
N ASN A 129 -12.98 14.67 4.18
CA ASN A 129 -13.67 15.92 4.49
C ASN A 129 -13.34 16.50 5.87
N LYS A 130 -12.13 16.23 6.39
CA LYS A 130 -11.58 16.93 7.55
C LYS A 130 -10.81 18.18 7.12
N ASN A 131 -10.68 19.13 8.04
CA ASN A 131 -9.93 20.38 7.84
C ASN A 131 -8.64 20.39 8.68
N PRO A 132 -7.59 19.66 8.26
CA PRO A 132 -6.36 19.55 9.02
C PRO A 132 -5.50 20.81 8.96
N LEU A 133 -4.72 21.03 10.03
CA LEU A 133 -3.62 21.97 10.16
C LEU A 133 -2.33 21.21 10.44
N LEU A 134 -1.24 21.56 9.74
CA LEU A 134 0.10 21.08 10.06
C LEU A 134 0.81 22.11 10.92
N ALA A 135 1.53 21.73 11.97
CA ALA A 135 2.30 22.63 12.83
C ALA A 135 3.77 22.24 12.86
N ALA A 136 4.65 23.18 12.53
CA ALA A 136 6.10 22.99 12.45
C ALA A 136 6.75 23.18 13.83
N CYS A 137 6.85 22.11 14.60
CA CYS A 137 7.53 22.10 15.91
C CYS A 137 8.99 21.60 15.82
N ASP A 138 9.48 21.13 14.66
CA ASP A 138 10.91 20.81 14.43
C ASP A 138 11.67 22.09 14.07
N ILE A 139 12.13 22.81 15.09
CA ILE A 139 12.83 24.09 14.94
C ILE A 139 14.35 23.96 14.74
N TYR A 140 14.90 22.76 15.03
CA TYR A 140 16.35 22.54 15.04
C TYR A 140 16.93 22.36 13.62
N ARG A 141 16.09 22.01 12.67
CA ARG A 141 16.46 21.89 11.26
C ARG A 141 15.81 22.99 10.44
N PRO A 142 16.56 24.00 10.00
CA PRO A 142 15.97 25.12 9.23
C PRO A 142 15.21 24.68 7.97
N ALA A 143 15.64 23.59 7.36
CA ALA A 143 14.99 23.00 6.20
C ALA A 143 13.66 22.27 6.53
N ALA A 144 13.42 21.89 7.79
CA ALA A 144 12.24 21.12 8.18
C ALA A 144 10.95 21.96 8.06
N ILE A 145 10.97 23.19 8.53
CA ILE A 145 9.84 24.14 8.40
C ILE A 145 9.50 24.33 6.93
N LYS A 146 10.51 24.63 6.10
CA LYS A 146 10.31 24.82 4.66
C LYS A 146 9.83 23.56 3.97
N GLN A 147 10.35 22.39 4.37
CA GLN A 147 9.89 21.10 3.86
C GLN A 147 8.41 20.87 4.17
N LEU A 148 7.99 21.14 5.41
CA LEU A 148 6.58 20.99 5.80
C LEU A 148 5.68 21.97 5.03
N GLN A 149 6.13 23.21 4.81
CA GLN A 149 5.41 24.20 4.00
C GLN A 149 5.20 23.72 2.56
N VAL A 150 6.27 23.23 1.90
CA VAL A 150 6.20 22.71 0.52
C VAL A 150 5.23 21.53 0.41
N VAL A 151 5.29 20.60 1.34
CA VAL A 151 4.40 19.42 1.34
C VAL A 151 2.96 19.83 1.68
N GLY A 152 2.77 20.77 2.60
CA GLY A 152 1.47 21.35 2.93
C GLY A 152 0.83 22.04 1.71
N GLU A 153 1.60 22.83 0.97
CA GLU A 153 1.16 23.51 -0.25
C GLU A 153 0.72 22.49 -1.32
N GLN A 154 1.51 21.43 -1.55
CA GLN A 154 1.16 20.35 -2.50
C GLN A 154 -0.15 19.64 -2.15
N LEU A 155 -0.44 19.49 -0.87
CA LEU A 155 -1.68 18.90 -0.38
C LEU A 155 -2.82 19.93 -0.21
N GLY A 156 -2.53 21.21 -0.35
CA GLY A 156 -3.45 22.31 -0.07
C GLY A 156 -3.87 22.35 1.41
N ILE A 157 -2.95 22.02 2.33
CA ILE A 157 -3.16 22.01 3.78
C ILE A 157 -2.38 23.19 4.38
N PRO A 158 -3.00 24.03 5.22
CA PRO A 158 -2.30 25.15 5.86
C PRO A 158 -1.22 24.62 6.83
N VAL A 159 -0.11 25.36 6.89
CA VAL A 159 0.99 25.09 7.81
C VAL A 159 1.14 26.25 8.76
N PHE A 160 1.08 25.96 10.05
CA PHE A 160 1.33 26.92 11.12
C PHE A 160 2.80 26.83 11.53
N GLU A 161 3.47 27.99 11.60
CA GLU A 161 4.85 28.11 12.02
C GLU A 161 5.06 29.43 12.81
N MET A 162 6.07 29.46 13.66
CA MET A 162 6.49 30.65 14.41
C MET A 162 8.03 30.83 14.35
N GLY A 163 8.66 30.33 13.29
CA GLY A 163 10.11 30.34 13.18
C GLY A 163 10.79 29.46 14.24
N GLN A 164 11.96 29.91 14.73
CA GLN A 164 12.77 29.16 15.72
C GLN A 164 12.43 29.56 17.15
N THR A 165 11.15 29.56 17.51
CA THR A 165 10.69 29.77 18.89
C THR A 165 10.54 28.45 19.64
N ASN A 166 10.21 28.53 20.95
CA ASN A 166 10.06 27.32 21.76
C ASN A 166 8.99 26.37 21.19
N PRO A 167 9.29 25.07 20.96
CA PRO A 167 8.33 24.11 20.38
C PRO A 167 7.03 23.97 21.18
N VAL A 168 7.08 24.13 22.49
CA VAL A 168 5.89 24.08 23.37
C VAL A 168 4.95 25.25 23.07
N ASP A 169 5.51 26.43 22.85
CA ASP A 169 4.72 27.63 22.53
C ASP A 169 4.13 27.55 21.11
N ILE A 170 4.90 27.00 20.15
CA ILE A 170 4.40 26.72 18.80
C ILE A 170 3.21 25.75 18.87
N ALA A 171 3.32 24.66 19.64
CA ALA A 171 2.27 23.68 19.77
C ALA A 171 0.98 24.29 20.36
N ARG A 172 1.10 25.08 21.45
CA ARG A 172 -0.03 25.79 22.06
C ARG A 172 -0.68 26.78 21.08
N ALA A 173 0.15 27.58 20.40
CA ALA A 173 -0.32 28.58 19.45
C ALA A 173 -1.00 27.93 18.24
N ALA A 174 -0.50 26.78 17.75
CA ALA A 174 -1.09 26.01 16.66
C ALA A 174 -2.49 25.50 17.03
N VAL A 175 -2.67 24.94 18.22
CA VAL A 175 -4.00 24.49 18.71
C VAL A 175 -4.95 25.67 18.84
N ALA A 176 -4.50 26.81 19.43
CA ALA A 176 -5.31 28.01 19.51
C ALA A 176 -5.65 28.61 18.14
N HIS A 177 -4.73 28.53 17.18
CA HIS A 177 -4.97 28.92 15.78
C HIS A 177 -6.06 28.04 15.16
N ALA A 178 -5.96 26.71 15.31
CA ALA A 178 -6.92 25.75 14.78
C ALA A 178 -8.34 26.04 15.27
N VAL A 179 -8.50 26.28 16.59
CA VAL A 179 -9.81 26.64 17.19
C VAL A 179 -10.38 27.91 16.53
N ARG A 180 -9.55 28.94 16.36
CA ARG A 180 -9.98 30.22 15.79
C ARG A 180 -10.35 30.15 14.30
N HIS A 181 -9.69 29.25 13.54
CA HIS A 181 -9.86 29.15 12.08
C HIS A 181 -10.72 27.96 11.65
N GLY A 182 -11.31 27.22 12.62
CA GLY A 182 -12.20 26.11 12.32
C GLY A 182 -11.48 24.88 11.75
N ASN A 183 -10.18 24.70 12.05
CA ASN A 183 -9.52 23.44 11.76
C ASN A 183 -9.97 22.38 12.77
N ASP A 184 -10.31 21.20 12.30
CA ASP A 184 -10.82 20.11 13.14
C ASP A 184 -9.75 19.10 13.54
N MET A 185 -8.56 19.17 12.95
CA MET A 185 -7.40 18.34 13.27
C MET A 185 -6.11 19.18 13.25
N VAL A 186 -5.20 18.89 14.18
CA VAL A 186 -3.86 19.49 14.23
C VAL A 186 -2.82 18.38 14.28
N PHE A 187 -1.87 18.40 13.35
CA PHE A 187 -0.75 17.48 13.32
C PHE A 187 0.52 18.22 13.73
N LEU A 188 1.07 17.89 14.89
CA LEU A 188 2.29 18.48 15.41
C LEU A 188 3.50 17.68 14.89
N ASP A 189 4.27 18.26 13.97
CA ASP A 189 5.53 17.67 13.47
C ASP A 189 6.66 18.04 14.44
N THR A 190 7.01 17.15 15.37
CA THR A 190 8.01 17.40 16.40
C THR A 190 9.43 17.09 15.93
N ALA A 191 10.40 17.62 16.62
CA ALA A 191 11.80 17.33 16.39
C ALA A 191 12.12 15.82 16.53
N GLY A 192 13.17 15.38 15.88
CA GLY A 192 13.76 14.05 16.08
C GLY A 192 15.28 14.17 16.12
N ARG A 193 15.88 13.37 16.98
CA ARG A 193 17.34 13.23 17.07
C ARG A 193 17.78 11.86 16.57
N LEU A 194 19.08 11.68 16.34
CA LEU A 194 19.63 10.41 15.86
C LEU A 194 19.45 9.28 16.88
N HIS A 195 19.46 9.62 18.16
CA HIS A 195 19.25 8.70 19.27
C HIS A 195 18.23 9.27 20.24
N VAL A 196 17.64 8.39 21.04
CA VAL A 196 16.81 8.80 22.17
C VAL A 196 17.74 9.37 23.24
N ASP A 197 17.58 10.65 23.54
CA ASP A 197 18.26 11.32 24.62
C ASP A 197 17.28 12.02 25.58
N GLU A 198 17.73 12.33 26.77
CA GLU A 198 16.91 12.90 27.82
C GLU A 198 16.32 14.26 27.43
N ALA A 199 17.11 15.12 26.77
CA ALA A 199 16.66 16.43 26.34
C ALA A 199 15.51 16.37 25.30
N LEU A 200 15.55 15.40 24.36
CA LEU A 200 14.44 15.16 23.43
C LEU A 200 13.19 14.70 24.18
N MET A 201 13.35 13.76 25.11
CA MET A 201 12.22 13.23 25.86
C MET A 201 11.55 14.27 26.74
N ASP A 202 12.33 15.15 27.36
CA ASP A 202 11.82 16.24 28.17
C ASP A 202 11.06 17.27 27.35
N GLU A 203 11.57 17.62 26.15
CA GLU A 203 10.85 18.49 25.22
C GLU A 203 9.52 17.87 24.79
N LEU A 204 9.52 16.59 24.39
CA LEU A 204 8.30 15.91 23.96
C LEU A 204 7.28 15.77 25.10
N LYS A 205 7.74 15.54 26.35
CA LYS A 205 6.88 15.55 27.54
C LYS A 205 6.27 16.94 27.78
N ALA A 206 7.08 18.00 27.67
CA ALA A 206 6.60 19.36 27.84
C ALA A 206 5.53 19.73 26.78
N ILE A 207 5.72 19.31 25.53
CA ILE A 207 4.69 19.49 24.48
C ILE A 207 3.42 18.69 24.84
N LYS A 208 3.56 17.40 25.22
CA LYS A 208 2.44 16.55 25.63
C LYS A 208 1.63 17.17 26.77
N GLU A 209 2.29 17.68 27.81
CA GLU A 209 1.62 18.32 28.96
C GLU A 209 0.91 19.62 28.56
N ALA A 210 1.51 20.38 27.63
CA ALA A 210 1.00 21.68 27.21
C ALA A 210 -0.27 21.59 26.37
N VAL A 211 -0.37 20.59 25.46
CA VAL A 211 -1.49 20.50 24.49
C VAL A 211 -2.38 19.28 24.71
N LYS A 212 -1.99 18.33 25.57
CA LYS A 212 -2.73 17.10 25.89
C LYS A 212 -3.26 16.41 24.62
N PRO A 213 -2.37 15.92 23.74
CA PRO A 213 -2.77 15.37 22.48
C PRO A 213 -3.71 14.18 22.65
N ASP A 214 -4.69 14.06 21.75
CA ASP A 214 -5.61 12.90 21.69
C ASP A 214 -4.89 11.65 21.20
N GLU A 215 -3.86 11.85 20.37
CA GLU A 215 -3.02 10.80 19.80
C GLU A 215 -1.55 11.19 19.81
N ILE A 216 -0.71 10.26 20.28
CA ILE A 216 0.74 10.34 20.16
C ILE A 216 1.17 9.20 19.25
N LEU A 217 1.48 9.52 17.99
CA LEU A 217 1.90 8.55 16.99
C LEU A 217 3.41 8.49 16.88
N LEU A 218 3.97 7.35 17.20
CA LEU A 218 5.37 7.09 16.95
C LEU A 218 5.58 6.70 15.48
N VAL A 219 6.37 7.47 14.76
CA VAL A 219 6.78 7.15 13.39
C VAL A 219 8.13 6.44 13.45
N VAL A 220 8.19 5.22 12.93
CA VAL A 220 9.42 4.41 12.84
C VAL A 220 9.66 3.92 11.43
N ASP A 221 10.93 3.82 11.06
CA ASP A 221 11.37 3.26 9.78
C ASP A 221 11.31 1.72 9.88
N ALA A 222 10.45 1.08 9.07
CA ALA A 222 10.30 -0.37 9.07
C ALA A 222 11.61 -1.10 8.71
N MET A 223 12.47 -0.48 7.90
CA MET A 223 13.73 -1.07 7.45
C MET A 223 14.77 -1.21 8.57
N THR A 224 14.62 -0.50 9.69
CA THR A 224 15.56 -0.57 10.83
C THR A 224 15.34 -1.82 11.71
N GLY A 225 14.31 -2.64 11.43
CA GLY A 225 14.12 -3.92 12.10
C GLY A 225 13.97 -3.81 13.62
N GLN A 226 14.82 -4.49 14.39
CA GLN A 226 14.74 -4.49 15.85
C GLN A 226 15.09 -3.14 16.49
N ASP A 227 15.82 -2.27 15.83
CA ASP A 227 16.06 -0.91 16.34
C ASP A 227 14.74 -0.11 16.39
N ALA A 228 13.85 -0.31 15.41
CA ALA A 228 12.50 0.25 15.43
C ALA A 228 11.71 -0.23 16.67
N VAL A 229 11.82 -1.51 17.01
CA VAL A 229 11.14 -2.11 18.16
C VAL A 229 11.70 -1.55 19.48
N SER A 230 13.02 -1.41 19.56
CA SER A 230 13.70 -0.85 20.73
C SER A 230 13.34 0.62 20.94
N ALA A 231 13.34 1.40 19.86
CA ALA A 231 12.89 2.79 19.89
C ALA A 231 11.42 2.88 20.34
N ALA A 232 10.54 2.04 19.77
CA ALA A 232 9.13 2.03 20.14
C ALA A 232 8.91 1.76 21.63
N LYS A 233 9.65 0.82 22.21
CA LYS A 233 9.60 0.54 23.63
C LYS A 233 10.02 1.76 24.46
N THR A 234 11.13 2.39 24.12
CA THR A 234 11.62 3.57 24.86
C THR A 234 10.64 4.74 24.75
N PHE A 235 10.15 5.07 23.55
CA PHE A 235 9.16 6.14 23.39
C PHE A 235 7.86 5.85 24.15
N ASP A 236 7.43 4.58 24.23
CA ASP A 236 6.25 4.19 24.99
C ASP A 236 6.45 4.38 26.50
N GLU A 237 7.58 3.96 27.03
CA GLU A 237 7.93 4.13 28.46
C GLU A 237 7.93 5.61 28.89
N TYR A 238 8.37 6.52 28.00
CA TYR A 238 8.46 7.95 28.32
C TYR A 238 7.17 8.73 28.03
N LEU A 239 6.46 8.39 26.96
CA LEU A 239 5.37 9.21 26.45
C LEU A 239 4.01 8.52 26.47
N ASP A 240 3.94 7.22 26.78
CA ASP A 240 2.70 6.43 26.67
C ASP A 240 2.04 6.66 25.29
N ILE A 241 2.73 6.22 24.22
CA ILE A 241 2.27 6.40 22.86
C ILE A 241 0.94 5.70 22.63
N THR A 242 0.09 6.25 21.76
CA THR A 242 -1.24 5.68 21.45
C THR A 242 -1.23 4.74 20.27
N GLY A 243 -0.17 4.76 19.48
CA GLY A 243 -0.01 3.90 18.32
C GLY A 243 1.28 4.17 17.55
N VAL A 244 1.54 3.31 16.60
CA VAL A 244 2.74 3.34 15.77
C VAL A 244 2.36 3.49 14.30
N MET A 245 3.16 4.22 13.57
CA MET A 245 3.11 4.37 12.14
C MET A 245 4.42 3.87 11.54
N LEU A 246 4.35 2.86 10.68
CA LEU A 246 5.51 2.33 9.97
C LEU A 246 5.73 3.09 8.68
N SER A 247 6.89 3.70 8.53
CA SER A 247 7.33 4.32 7.28
C SER A 247 8.17 3.34 6.45
N LYS A 248 8.31 3.60 5.16
CA LYS A 248 9.18 2.87 4.23
C LYS A 248 8.94 1.35 4.18
N LEU A 249 7.70 0.92 4.39
CA LEU A 249 7.37 -0.51 4.40
C LEU A 249 7.59 -1.14 3.01
N ASP A 250 7.46 -0.37 1.94
CA ASP A 250 7.74 -0.78 0.55
C ASP A 250 9.18 -1.26 0.34
N GLY A 251 10.14 -0.69 1.10
CA GLY A 251 11.55 -1.10 1.10
C GLY A 251 11.87 -2.24 2.06
N ASP A 252 10.97 -2.60 2.97
CA ASP A 252 11.22 -3.65 3.97
C ASP A 252 10.88 -5.05 3.43
N ALA A 253 11.91 -5.76 2.97
CA ALA A 253 11.78 -7.15 2.51
C ALA A 253 11.65 -8.17 3.65
N ARG A 254 11.95 -7.79 4.90
CA ARG A 254 12.02 -8.68 6.08
C ARG A 254 10.74 -8.67 6.91
N GLY A 255 10.24 -7.49 7.29
CA GLY A 255 9.00 -7.32 8.05
C GLY A 255 9.12 -7.51 9.57
N GLY A 256 10.34 -7.59 10.09
CA GLY A 256 10.58 -7.87 11.51
C GLY A 256 9.97 -6.84 12.47
N ALA A 257 10.03 -5.55 12.12
CA ALA A 257 9.43 -4.48 12.90
C ALA A 257 7.89 -4.62 12.97
N ALA A 258 7.23 -4.85 11.83
CA ALA A 258 5.78 -4.99 11.76
C ALA A 258 5.25 -6.17 12.60
N LEU A 259 6.00 -7.27 12.66
CA LEU A 259 5.65 -8.46 13.43
C LEU A 259 5.99 -8.35 14.93
N SER A 260 6.89 -7.44 15.31
CA SER A 260 7.40 -7.38 16.68
C SER A 260 6.83 -6.23 17.51
N ILE A 261 6.54 -5.08 16.91
CA ILE A 261 6.18 -3.85 17.63
C ILE A 261 4.99 -4.06 18.57
N LYS A 262 3.88 -4.60 18.04
CA LYS A 262 2.67 -4.84 18.87
C LYS A 262 2.92 -5.81 20.00
N ALA A 263 3.67 -6.89 19.74
CA ALA A 263 3.95 -7.92 20.73
C ALA A 263 4.88 -7.41 21.86
N VAL A 264 5.81 -6.49 21.54
CA VAL A 264 6.79 -5.95 22.49
C VAL A 264 6.24 -4.76 23.29
N THR A 265 5.53 -3.84 22.62
CA THR A 265 5.04 -2.60 23.25
C THR A 265 3.59 -2.68 23.72
N GLY A 266 2.81 -3.64 23.21
CA GLY A 266 1.34 -3.64 23.40
C GLY A 266 0.61 -2.61 22.56
N LYS A 267 1.31 -1.65 21.91
CA LYS A 267 0.70 -0.55 21.15
C LYS A 267 0.38 -0.96 19.71
N PRO A 268 -0.77 -0.55 19.17
CA PRO A 268 -1.17 -0.94 17.83
C PRO A 268 -0.39 -0.20 16.75
N ILE A 269 -0.12 -0.88 15.64
CA ILE A 269 0.23 -0.21 14.39
C ILE A 269 -1.07 0.32 13.78
N LYS A 270 -1.14 1.64 13.52
CA LYS A 270 -2.35 2.28 12.99
C LYS A 270 -2.25 2.57 11.50
N PHE A 271 -1.07 2.97 11.01
CA PHE A 271 -0.83 3.35 9.64
C PHE A 271 0.50 2.80 9.12
N ILE A 272 0.58 2.67 7.80
CA ILE A 272 1.79 2.31 7.06
C ILE A 272 2.02 3.25 5.89
N GLY A 273 3.26 3.67 5.71
CA GLY A 273 3.72 4.35 4.50
C GLY A 273 4.21 3.31 3.49
N THR A 274 3.59 3.30 2.31
CA THR A 274 3.79 2.28 1.27
C THR A 274 4.58 2.80 0.06
N GLY A 275 5.26 3.94 0.21
CA GLY A 275 6.08 4.55 -0.83
C GLY A 275 6.37 6.02 -0.59
N GLU A 276 6.96 6.71 -1.56
CA GLU A 276 7.40 8.11 -1.43
C GLU A 276 6.31 9.14 -1.73
N LYS A 277 5.33 8.82 -2.59
CA LYS A 277 4.27 9.75 -2.99
C LYS A 277 3.37 10.14 -1.81
N LEU A 278 2.79 11.33 -1.88
CA LEU A 278 1.98 11.90 -0.79
C LEU A 278 0.64 11.19 -0.56
N ASP A 279 0.19 10.38 -1.49
CA ASP A 279 -1.01 9.54 -1.39
C ASP A 279 -0.71 8.11 -0.93
N GLN A 280 0.57 7.74 -0.82
CA GLN A 280 1.00 6.39 -0.42
C GLN A 280 1.08 6.24 1.10
N ILE A 281 -0.08 6.20 1.71
CA ILE A 281 -0.33 5.91 3.12
C ILE A 281 -1.62 5.11 3.23
N GLU A 282 -1.61 4.06 4.04
CA GLU A 282 -2.76 3.18 4.24
C GLU A 282 -2.98 2.91 5.74
N PRO A 283 -4.23 2.69 6.19
CA PRO A 283 -4.50 2.11 7.50
C PRO A 283 -3.88 0.70 7.58
N PHE A 284 -3.36 0.36 8.75
CA PHE A 284 -2.77 -0.96 8.97
C PHE A 284 -3.85 -2.01 9.22
N HIS A 285 -3.96 -2.99 8.34
CA HIS A 285 -4.89 -4.11 8.46
C HIS A 285 -4.13 -5.41 8.73
N PRO A 286 -4.09 -5.91 9.99
CA PRO A 286 -3.33 -7.11 10.36
C PRO A 286 -3.61 -8.33 9.50
N GLY A 287 -4.87 -8.64 9.23
CA GLY A 287 -5.25 -9.81 8.41
C GLY A 287 -4.80 -9.71 6.95
N ARG A 288 -4.88 -8.52 6.33
CA ARG A 288 -4.37 -8.30 4.98
C ARG A 288 -2.84 -8.46 4.94
N MET A 289 -2.18 -7.95 5.98
CA MET A 289 -0.73 -8.06 6.09
C MET A 289 -0.27 -9.49 6.29
N ALA A 290 -0.96 -10.26 7.13
CA ALA A 290 -0.71 -11.70 7.29
C ALA A 290 -0.89 -12.45 5.96
N SER A 291 -1.95 -12.15 5.22
CA SER A 291 -2.19 -12.75 3.90
C SER A 291 -1.10 -12.41 2.88
N ARG A 292 -0.61 -11.15 2.87
CA ARG A 292 0.54 -10.74 2.03
C ARG A 292 1.80 -11.51 2.39
N ILE A 293 2.13 -11.63 3.69
CA ILE A 293 3.29 -12.36 4.20
C ILE A 293 3.23 -13.84 3.80
N LEU A 294 2.05 -14.45 3.76
CA LEU A 294 1.85 -15.85 3.36
C LEU A 294 1.78 -16.06 1.84
N GLY A 295 1.92 -14.99 1.03
CA GLY A 295 1.80 -15.06 -0.42
C GLY A 295 0.38 -15.39 -0.91
N MET A 296 -0.64 -15.15 -0.08
CA MET A 296 -2.05 -15.37 -0.41
C MET A 296 -2.67 -14.18 -1.16
N GLY A 297 -1.91 -13.11 -1.35
CA GLY A 297 -2.38 -11.87 -1.97
C GLY A 297 -3.20 -11.00 -1.02
N ASP A 298 -3.64 -9.86 -1.52
CA ASP A 298 -4.49 -8.92 -0.81
C ASP A 298 -5.65 -8.47 -1.70
N MET A 299 -6.60 -9.38 -1.89
CA MET A 299 -7.76 -9.15 -2.76
C MET A 299 -8.65 -8.00 -2.27
N LEU A 300 -8.73 -7.77 -0.96
CA LEU A 300 -9.56 -6.69 -0.43
C LEU A 300 -8.97 -5.31 -0.76
N THR A 301 -7.67 -5.12 -0.54
CA THR A 301 -7.00 -3.88 -0.95
C THR A 301 -7.06 -3.68 -2.46
N LEU A 302 -6.95 -4.74 -3.27
CA LEU A 302 -7.10 -4.65 -4.72
C LEU A 302 -8.51 -4.19 -5.11
N ILE A 303 -9.55 -4.75 -4.47
CA ILE A 303 -10.95 -4.36 -4.71
C ILE A 303 -11.15 -2.89 -4.30
N GLU A 304 -10.70 -2.47 -3.11
CA GLU A 304 -10.82 -1.09 -2.65
C GLU A 304 -10.08 -0.08 -3.56
N LYS A 305 -8.89 -0.43 -4.03
CA LYS A 305 -8.16 0.39 -5.01
C LYS A 305 -8.90 0.45 -6.35
N ALA A 306 -9.48 -0.67 -6.79
CA ALA A 306 -10.30 -0.72 -7.98
C ALA A 306 -11.56 0.15 -7.82
N GLU A 307 -12.29 0.02 -6.71
CA GLU A 307 -13.47 0.84 -6.42
C GLU A 307 -13.13 2.34 -6.35
N ALA A 308 -12.03 2.71 -5.71
CA ALA A 308 -11.58 4.10 -5.63
C ALA A 308 -11.16 4.68 -6.98
N ALA A 309 -10.64 3.84 -7.90
CA ALA A 309 -10.26 4.23 -9.25
C ALA A 309 -11.45 4.23 -10.22
N PHE A 310 -12.53 3.50 -9.89
CA PHE A 310 -13.71 3.32 -10.74
C PHE A 310 -14.74 4.42 -10.46
N ASP A 311 -14.91 5.31 -11.44
CA ASP A 311 -16.08 6.20 -11.49
C ASP A 311 -17.27 5.39 -12.05
N ALA A 312 -18.23 5.05 -11.19
CA ALA A 312 -19.39 4.23 -11.57
C ALA A 312 -20.19 4.81 -12.74
N LYS A 313 -20.20 6.15 -12.91
CA LYS A 313 -20.83 6.81 -14.07
C LYS A 313 -20.06 6.54 -15.34
N LYS A 314 -18.74 6.65 -15.30
CA LYS A 314 -17.87 6.37 -16.47
C LYS A 314 -17.90 4.89 -16.86
N ALA A 315 -18.00 3.98 -15.87
CA ALA A 315 -18.16 2.55 -16.14
C ALA A 315 -19.47 2.23 -16.87
N ALA A 316 -20.59 2.83 -16.46
CA ALA A 316 -21.88 2.65 -17.13
C ALA A 316 -21.88 3.26 -18.54
N GLU A 317 -21.28 4.44 -18.74
CA GLU A 317 -21.10 5.06 -20.05
C GLU A 317 -20.23 4.20 -20.97
N LEU A 318 -19.15 3.62 -20.44
CA LEU A 318 -18.26 2.72 -21.18
C LEU A 318 -18.99 1.45 -21.60
N GLU A 319 -19.76 0.83 -20.72
CA GLU A 319 -20.57 -0.34 -21.04
C GLU A 319 -21.58 -0.03 -22.15
N GLN A 320 -22.19 1.14 -22.13
CA GLN A 320 -23.11 1.59 -23.15
C GLN A 320 -22.40 1.86 -24.49
N LYS A 321 -21.21 2.46 -24.46
CA LYS A 321 -20.35 2.68 -25.64
C LYS A 321 -19.86 1.36 -26.25
N LEU A 322 -19.46 0.39 -25.41
CA LEU A 322 -19.08 -0.95 -25.84
C LEU A 322 -20.25 -1.70 -26.55
N LYS A 323 -21.44 -1.65 -25.94
CA LYS A 323 -22.65 -2.23 -26.55
C LYS A 323 -23.03 -1.56 -27.87
N SER A 324 -22.77 -0.26 -28.04
CA SER A 324 -23.06 0.50 -29.25
C SER A 324 -21.93 0.49 -30.29
N ASN A 325 -20.84 -0.27 -30.08
CA ASN A 325 -19.65 -0.29 -30.94
C ASN A 325 -19.00 1.10 -31.17
N LYS A 326 -19.09 1.99 -30.19
CA LYS A 326 -18.54 3.36 -30.24
C LYS A 326 -17.32 3.55 -29.35
N PHE A 327 -16.49 2.52 -29.16
CA PHE A 327 -15.25 2.63 -28.38
C PHE A 327 -14.19 3.39 -29.17
N THR A 328 -13.65 4.46 -28.58
CA THR A 328 -12.73 5.42 -29.22
C THR A 328 -11.32 5.35 -28.61
N LEU A 329 -10.34 6.02 -29.24
CA LEU A 329 -9.00 6.19 -28.66
C LEU A 329 -9.04 7.09 -27.40
N SER A 330 -10.02 7.97 -27.23
CA SER A 330 -10.25 8.69 -25.98
C SER A 330 -10.63 7.74 -24.86
N ASP A 331 -11.58 6.84 -25.10
CA ASP A 331 -11.99 5.83 -24.13
C ASP A 331 -10.82 4.89 -23.76
N PHE A 332 -9.99 4.54 -24.76
CA PHE A 332 -8.79 3.74 -24.53
C PHE A 332 -7.75 4.47 -23.65
N TYR A 333 -7.57 5.77 -23.88
CA TYR A 333 -6.69 6.61 -23.03
C TYR A 333 -7.21 6.70 -21.59
N ASP A 334 -8.52 6.87 -21.42
CA ASP A 334 -9.13 6.93 -20.09
C ASP A 334 -8.94 5.61 -19.33
N GLN A 335 -9.04 4.46 -20.01
CA GLN A 335 -8.75 3.14 -19.44
C GLN A 335 -7.27 3.01 -19.01
N LEU A 336 -6.32 3.44 -19.86
CA LEU A 336 -4.90 3.44 -19.53
C LEU A 336 -4.60 4.34 -18.31
N SER A 337 -5.28 5.49 -18.23
CA SER A 337 -5.12 6.41 -17.12
C SER A 337 -5.68 5.85 -15.81
N GLN A 338 -6.80 5.16 -15.86
CA GLN A 338 -7.39 4.46 -14.70
C GLN A 338 -6.46 3.34 -14.20
N LEU A 339 -5.91 2.52 -15.12
CA LEU A 339 -4.93 1.49 -14.75
C LEU A 339 -3.69 2.09 -14.07
N LYS A 340 -3.19 3.22 -14.58
CA LYS A 340 -2.07 3.94 -13.96
C LYS A 340 -2.39 4.46 -12.56
N ASN A 341 -3.63 4.87 -12.32
CA ASN A 341 -4.09 5.37 -11.02
C ASN A 341 -4.28 4.26 -9.97
N MET A 342 -4.45 2.99 -10.41
CA MET A 342 -4.53 1.83 -9.50
C MET A 342 -3.18 1.42 -8.89
N GLY A 343 -2.08 1.99 -9.34
CA GLY A 343 -0.72 1.66 -8.94
C GLY A 343 0.10 1.02 -10.06
N SER A 344 1.34 0.61 -9.75
CA SER A 344 2.17 -0.11 -10.72
C SER A 344 1.59 -1.50 -10.97
N LEU A 345 1.80 -2.04 -12.19
CA LEU A 345 1.35 -3.40 -12.51
C LEU A 345 2.00 -4.45 -11.61
N ASP A 346 3.21 -4.19 -11.14
CA ASP A 346 3.90 -5.04 -10.16
C ASP A 346 3.20 -5.02 -8.79
N GLU A 347 2.66 -3.87 -8.36
CA GLU A 347 1.85 -3.75 -7.13
C GLU A 347 0.54 -4.52 -7.28
N ILE A 348 -0.15 -4.37 -8.41
CA ILE A 348 -1.41 -5.08 -8.70
C ILE A 348 -1.18 -6.59 -8.72
N ALA A 349 -0.11 -7.05 -9.38
CA ALA A 349 0.24 -8.47 -9.45
C ALA A 349 0.60 -9.05 -8.06
N ALA A 350 1.28 -8.27 -7.23
CA ALA A 350 1.60 -8.69 -5.85
C ALA A 350 0.36 -8.86 -4.96
N MET A 351 -0.75 -8.20 -5.30
CA MET A 351 -2.03 -8.35 -4.59
C MET A 351 -2.85 -9.56 -5.06
N MET A 352 -2.51 -10.16 -6.22
CA MET A 352 -3.24 -11.31 -6.76
C MET A 352 -2.74 -12.64 -6.17
N PRO A 353 -3.63 -13.52 -5.69
CA PRO A 353 -3.25 -14.82 -5.14
C PRO A 353 -2.55 -15.69 -6.19
N GLY A 354 -1.38 -16.24 -5.84
CA GLY A 354 -0.65 -17.17 -6.72
C GLY A 354 0.15 -16.54 -7.86
N MET A 355 0.12 -15.23 -8.05
CA MET A 355 1.03 -14.51 -8.94
C MET A 355 2.27 -14.07 -8.17
N ASN A 356 3.38 -14.74 -8.40
CA ASN A 356 4.67 -14.25 -7.92
C ASN A 356 5.15 -13.12 -8.85
N ALA A 357 5.74 -12.06 -8.28
CA ALA A 357 6.40 -10.99 -9.05
C ALA A 357 7.43 -11.53 -10.07
N GLY A 358 7.95 -12.75 -9.85
CA GLY A 358 8.83 -13.44 -10.80
C GLY A 358 8.12 -13.95 -12.07
N ALA A 359 6.81 -14.18 -12.04
CA ALA A 359 6.07 -14.64 -13.22
C ALA A 359 5.87 -13.51 -14.26
N LEU A 360 5.89 -12.26 -13.81
CA LEU A 360 5.83 -11.08 -14.68
C LEU A 360 7.20 -10.60 -15.17
N LYS A 361 8.31 -11.08 -14.58
CA LYS A 361 9.66 -10.78 -15.11
C LYS A 361 9.89 -11.27 -16.55
N GLY A 362 9.03 -12.17 -17.04
CA GLY A 362 9.01 -12.61 -18.44
C GLY A 362 8.06 -11.80 -19.34
N ALA A 363 7.07 -11.12 -18.77
CA ALA A 363 6.20 -10.18 -19.45
C ALA A 363 6.59 -8.78 -18.96
N GLN A 364 7.69 -8.24 -19.48
CA GLN A 364 8.04 -6.83 -19.29
C GLN A 364 6.91 -5.99 -19.90
N VAL A 365 5.90 -5.68 -19.10
CA VAL A 365 4.99 -4.60 -19.45
C VAL A 365 5.79 -3.31 -19.23
N ASP A 366 6.35 -2.83 -20.33
CA ASP A 366 7.19 -1.64 -20.34
C ASP A 366 6.30 -0.42 -19.96
N GLU A 367 6.39 0.06 -18.71
CA GLU A 367 5.72 1.30 -18.27
C GLU A 367 6.03 2.47 -19.22
N LYS A 368 7.23 2.45 -19.83
CA LYS A 368 7.59 3.40 -20.86
C LYS A 368 6.76 3.22 -22.14
N ALA A 369 6.35 1.98 -22.47
CA ALA A 369 5.46 1.72 -23.59
C ALA A 369 4.05 2.27 -23.33
N MET A 370 3.51 2.11 -22.12
CA MET A 370 2.24 2.72 -21.73
C MET A 370 2.33 4.26 -21.74
N GLY A 371 3.42 4.82 -21.24
CA GLY A 371 3.68 6.27 -21.31
C GLY A 371 3.74 6.78 -22.76
N ARG A 372 4.43 6.07 -23.65
CA ARG A 372 4.49 6.38 -25.09
C ARG A 372 3.11 6.31 -25.76
N THR A 373 2.33 5.29 -25.46
CA THR A 373 0.96 5.14 -25.95
C THR A 373 0.08 6.32 -25.51
N ALA A 374 0.14 6.69 -24.26
CA ALA A 374 -0.56 7.87 -23.73
C ALA A 374 -0.14 9.15 -24.45
N ALA A 375 1.17 9.38 -24.64
CA ALA A 375 1.71 10.55 -25.34
C ALA A 375 1.25 10.62 -26.82
N ILE A 376 1.19 9.48 -27.52
CA ILE A 376 0.66 9.42 -28.89
C ILE A 376 -0.79 9.88 -28.92
N ILE A 377 -1.65 9.35 -28.04
CA ILE A 377 -3.07 9.70 -28.01
C ILE A 377 -3.26 11.17 -27.61
N GLN A 378 -2.50 11.65 -26.65
CA GLN A 378 -2.54 13.07 -26.23
C GLN A 378 -2.13 14.04 -27.35
N SER A 379 -1.22 13.62 -28.22
CA SER A 379 -0.76 14.41 -29.38
C SER A 379 -1.76 14.43 -30.55
N MET A 380 -2.84 13.63 -30.46
CA MET A 380 -3.96 13.67 -31.42
C MET A 380 -4.99 14.75 -31.02
N THR A 381 -5.65 15.36 -32.01
CA THR A 381 -6.81 16.23 -31.75
C THR A 381 -8.00 15.37 -31.26
N PRO A 382 -9.01 15.95 -30.56
CA PRO A 382 -10.21 15.22 -30.16
C PRO A 382 -10.89 14.50 -31.32
N TYR A 383 -11.01 15.18 -32.48
CA TYR A 383 -11.59 14.59 -33.69
C TYR A 383 -10.81 13.38 -34.22
N GLU A 384 -9.48 13.39 -34.14
CA GLU A 384 -8.62 12.27 -34.57
C GLU A 384 -8.70 11.08 -33.60
N ARG A 385 -8.93 11.33 -32.31
CA ARG A 385 -9.14 10.25 -31.32
C ARG A 385 -10.47 9.54 -31.50
N GLU A 386 -11.49 10.29 -31.93
CA GLU A 386 -12.82 9.74 -32.22
C GLU A 386 -12.88 9.04 -33.61
N ASN A 387 -12.09 9.53 -34.57
CA ASN A 387 -12.09 9.07 -35.95
C ASN A 387 -10.69 8.69 -36.44
N PRO A 388 -10.09 7.55 -35.96
CA PRO A 388 -8.73 7.16 -36.36
C PRO A 388 -8.51 6.97 -37.85
N SER A 389 -9.57 6.72 -38.62
CA SER A 389 -9.52 6.57 -40.07
C SER A 389 -9.07 7.81 -40.83
N VAL A 390 -9.16 9.02 -40.21
CA VAL A 390 -8.73 10.27 -40.84
C VAL A 390 -7.20 10.50 -40.75
N LEU A 391 -6.47 9.60 -40.08
CA LEU A 391 -5.03 9.72 -39.85
C LEU A 391 -4.22 9.38 -41.12
N ASN A 392 -4.00 10.38 -41.96
CA ASN A 392 -3.10 10.29 -43.11
C ASN A 392 -1.61 10.45 -42.71
N SER A 393 -0.70 10.28 -43.68
CA SER A 393 0.75 10.34 -43.43
C SER A 393 1.21 11.65 -42.84
N SER A 394 0.62 12.79 -43.22
CA SER A 394 0.96 14.11 -42.69
C SER A 394 0.57 14.23 -41.22
N ARG A 395 -0.64 13.83 -40.84
CA ARG A 395 -1.13 13.83 -39.46
C ARG A 395 -0.32 12.89 -38.56
N LYS A 396 0.00 11.68 -39.06
CA LYS A 396 0.87 10.74 -38.33
C LYS A 396 2.25 11.32 -38.06
N ARG A 397 2.88 12.05 -39.01
CA ARG A 397 4.15 12.71 -38.79
C ARG A 397 4.07 13.79 -37.70
N ARG A 398 3.01 14.62 -37.74
CA ARG A 398 2.79 15.65 -36.71
C ARG A 398 2.62 15.03 -35.31
N ILE A 399 1.81 13.96 -35.19
CA ILE A 399 1.58 13.24 -33.93
C ILE A 399 2.90 12.60 -33.45
N ALA A 400 3.67 11.98 -34.35
CA ALA A 400 4.96 11.39 -34.02
C ALA A 400 5.94 12.42 -33.45
N LEU A 401 6.01 13.59 -34.05
CA LEU A 401 6.85 14.69 -33.59
C LEU A 401 6.40 15.19 -32.19
N GLY A 402 5.08 15.37 -32.00
CA GLY A 402 4.52 15.84 -30.72
C GLY A 402 4.68 14.83 -29.58
N ALA A 403 4.64 13.53 -29.87
CA ALA A 403 4.79 12.45 -28.89
C ALA A 403 6.25 12.02 -28.69
N GLY A 404 7.20 12.49 -29.47
CA GLY A 404 8.60 12.06 -29.42
C GLY A 404 8.83 10.61 -29.82
N VAL A 405 8.00 10.07 -30.76
CA VAL A 405 8.03 8.69 -31.22
C VAL A 405 8.17 8.56 -32.75
N LYS A 406 8.34 7.37 -33.27
CA LYS A 406 8.36 7.12 -34.71
C LYS A 406 6.93 6.91 -35.24
N VAL A 407 6.73 7.15 -36.53
CA VAL A 407 5.44 6.90 -37.23
C VAL A 407 5.05 5.41 -37.14
N GLU A 408 6.02 4.53 -37.06
CA GLU A 408 5.82 3.09 -36.89
C GLU A 408 5.09 2.76 -35.60
N ASP A 409 5.40 3.47 -34.50
CA ASP A 409 4.74 3.28 -33.19
C ASP A 409 3.26 3.66 -33.25
N ILE A 410 2.93 4.72 -34.00
CA ILE A 410 1.54 5.11 -34.23
C ILE A 410 0.79 4.05 -35.04
N ASN A 411 1.43 3.50 -36.09
CA ASN A 411 0.81 2.43 -36.89
C ASN A 411 0.60 1.16 -36.06
N LYS A 412 1.53 0.84 -35.17
CA LYS A 412 1.43 -0.27 -34.23
C LYS A 412 0.26 -0.09 -33.26
N LEU A 413 0.13 1.11 -32.67
CA LEU A 413 -0.99 1.45 -31.80
C LEU A 413 -2.35 1.33 -32.53
N LEU A 414 -2.47 1.90 -33.71
CA LEU A 414 -3.71 1.84 -34.48
C LEU A 414 -4.08 0.40 -34.82
N LYS A 415 -3.12 -0.44 -35.24
CA LYS A 415 -3.35 -1.86 -35.51
C LYS A 415 -3.81 -2.62 -34.26
N GLN A 416 -3.21 -2.33 -33.07
CA GLN A 416 -3.62 -2.94 -31.82
C GLN A 416 -5.03 -2.50 -31.43
N PHE A 417 -5.35 -1.22 -31.59
CA PHE A 417 -6.68 -0.68 -31.34
C PHE A 417 -7.75 -1.31 -32.23
N ASP A 418 -7.46 -1.48 -33.55
CA ASP A 418 -8.38 -2.15 -34.48
C ASP A 418 -8.60 -3.62 -34.13
N MET A 419 -7.55 -4.35 -33.77
CA MET A 419 -7.66 -5.75 -33.31
C MET A 419 -8.52 -5.85 -32.05
N MET A 420 -8.33 -4.96 -31.09
CA MET A 420 -9.13 -4.91 -29.87
C MET A 420 -10.61 -4.63 -30.19
N ASN A 421 -10.89 -3.66 -31.06
CA ASN A 421 -12.25 -3.36 -31.50
C ASN A 421 -12.90 -4.54 -32.21
N GLN A 422 -12.17 -5.29 -33.03
CA GLN A 422 -12.66 -6.50 -33.69
C GLN A 422 -12.97 -7.62 -32.69
N MET A 423 -12.11 -7.85 -31.71
CA MET A 423 -12.37 -8.80 -30.61
C MET A 423 -13.63 -8.41 -29.82
N MET A 424 -13.77 -7.14 -29.44
CA MET A 424 -14.96 -6.68 -28.74
C MET A 424 -16.24 -6.87 -29.54
N LYS A 425 -16.23 -6.63 -30.84
CA LYS A 425 -17.37 -6.92 -31.76
C LYS A 425 -17.76 -8.40 -31.76
N GLN A 426 -16.78 -9.30 -31.67
CA GLN A 426 -17.06 -10.75 -31.63
C GLN A 426 -17.68 -11.17 -30.26
N PHE A 427 -17.39 -10.47 -29.18
CA PHE A 427 -17.94 -10.77 -27.86
C PHE A 427 -19.27 -10.05 -27.58
N SER A 428 -19.62 -9.00 -28.30
CA SER A 428 -20.86 -8.21 -28.11
C SER A 428 -22.05 -8.69 -28.99
N GLY A 429 -21.87 -9.68 -29.87
CA GLY A 429 -22.91 -10.16 -30.79
C GLY A 429 -23.91 -11.14 -30.14
N PRO A 430 -25.16 -11.25 -30.69
CA PRO A 430 -26.20 -12.19 -30.23
C PRO A 430 -25.79 -13.64 -30.47
N GLY A 431 -24.96 -14.20 -29.64
CA GLY A 431 -24.34 -15.54 -29.72
C GLY A 431 -23.10 -15.68 -28.83
N ALA A 432 -22.63 -14.59 -28.22
CA ALA A 432 -21.45 -14.56 -27.37
C ALA A 432 -21.56 -15.53 -26.18
N SER A 433 -22.73 -15.64 -25.55
CA SER A 433 -22.99 -16.56 -24.42
C SER A 433 -22.89 -18.05 -24.82
N ARG A 434 -23.21 -18.42 -26.05
CA ARG A 434 -23.05 -19.79 -26.54
C ARG A 434 -21.59 -20.12 -26.90
N LYS A 435 -20.82 -19.13 -27.45
CA LYS A 435 -19.39 -19.30 -27.73
C LYS A 435 -18.56 -19.37 -26.46
N MET A 436 -18.87 -18.57 -25.43
CA MET A 436 -18.20 -18.58 -24.13
C MET A 436 -18.40 -19.92 -23.39
N LYS A 437 -19.61 -20.52 -23.43
CA LYS A 437 -19.87 -21.88 -22.92
C LYS A 437 -19.11 -22.98 -23.68
N ARG A 438 -18.84 -22.78 -24.97
CA ARG A 438 -18.05 -23.74 -25.76
C ARG A 438 -16.54 -23.63 -25.48
N MET A 439 -15.99 -22.42 -25.30
CA MET A 439 -14.59 -22.24 -24.94
C MET A 439 -14.31 -22.69 -23.49
N GLY A 440 -15.24 -22.49 -22.55
CA GLY A 440 -15.11 -23.02 -21.18
C GLY A 440 -15.12 -24.56 -21.10
N LYS A 441 -15.69 -25.27 -22.11
CA LYS A 441 -15.65 -26.74 -22.18
C LYS A 441 -14.39 -27.30 -22.87
N LEU A 442 -13.67 -26.47 -23.67
CA LEU A 442 -12.38 -26.85 -24.30
C LEU A 442 -11.15 -26.41 -23.46
N GLY A 443 -11.31 -25.54 -22.45
CA GLY A 443 -10.23 -25.00 -21.61
C GLY A 443 -9.84 -25.86 -20.43
N GLY A 444 -10.22 -27.13 -20.41
CA GLY A 444 -9.83 -28.10 -19.38
C GLY A 444 -8.46 -28.74 -19.59
N MET A 445 -7.59 -28.21 -20.45
CA MET A 445 -6.21 -28.68 -20.61
C MET A 445 -5.36 -27.61 -21.27
N GLY A 446 -4.47 -27.00 -20.50
CA GLY A 446 -3.27 -26.35 -21.01
C GLY A 446 -3.36 -24.84 -21.23
N GLY A 447 -2.73 -24.09 -20.34
CA GLY A 447 -1.90 -22.95 -20.71
C GLY A 447 -2.61 -21.68 -21.16
N LEU A 448 -2.79 -20.76 -20.23
CA LEU A 448 -2.79 -19.31 -20.52
C LEU A 448 -1.38 -18.88 -20.97
N GLY A 449 -1.01 -19.27 -22.18
CA GLY A 449 0.17 -18.78 -22.87
C GLY A 449 -0.27 -18.25 -24.23
N GLY A 450 -0.22 -16.94 -24.39
CA GLY A 450 -0.39 -16.37 -25.71
C GLY A 450 -1.14 -15.06 -25.79
N PHE A 451 -0.68 -14.01 -25.11
CA PHE A 451 -0.79 -12.68 -25.71
C PHE A 451 0.36 -12.56 -26.72
N PRO A 452 0.10 -12.34 -28.01
CA PRO A 452 1.17 -12.12 -28.97
C PRO A 452 1.81 -10.77 -28.67
N GLY A 453 3.05 -10.83 -28.28
CA GLY A 453 4.12 -9.83 -28.26
C GLY A 453 3.73 -8.36 -28.14
N MET A 454 3.92 -7.83 -26.95
CA MET A 454 4.40 -6.46 -26.76
C MET A 454 5.90 -6.48 -26.49
#